data_11bf42cf9a307f8088124f04c99cd4a1
#
_entry.id   11bf42cf9a307f8088124f04c99cd4a1
#
_cell.length_a   1.000
_cell.length_b   1.000
_cell.length_c   1.000
_cell.angle_alpha   90.00
_cell.angle_beta   90.00
_cell.angle_gamma   90.00
#
_symmetry.space_group_name_H-M   'P 1'
#
loop_
_entity.id
_entity.type
_entity.pdbx_description
1 polymer ?
#
loop_
_entity_poly.entity_id
_entity_poly.type
_entity_poly.pdbx_seq_one_letter_code
_entity_poly.pdbx_strand_id
1 'polypeptide(L)'
;AYHHSVRIFRKAAQHFETPLEVIEIPFEGSKLIGYLQMPTGVSKPPVVLHWGGVDGWKEDRLRIASEILKFGMASLTIDMPGSGENPVSFSDPAAERTYFAWLDYVLTRSEFDGTRLGVWGGSFGAYWAARLAHTAKDRIKGAVFHGGNVHYGFQRDWLVPAFTTGGATWTSESRFGY
;
A
#
# COMPACT_ATOMS: atom_id res chain seq x y z
N ALA A 1 -15.97 -9.01 -10.55
CA ALA A 1 -15.74 -9.60 -9.20
C ALA A 1 -15.20 -8.53 -8.24
N TYR A 2 -14.05 -7.93 -8.46
CA TYR A 2 -13.36 -7.01 -7.52
C TYR A 2 -14.24 -5.83 -7.03
N HIS A 3 -14.87 -5.06 -7.91
CA HIS A 3 -15.75 -3.94 -7.48
C HIS A 3 -16.93 -4.40 -6.60
N HIS A 4 -17.38 -5.63 -6.76
CA HIS A 4 -18.39 -6.18 -5.87
C HIS A 4 -17.82 -6.43 -4.46
N SER A 5 -16.62 -6.97 -4.36
CA SER A 5 -15.91 -7.17 -3.09
C SER A 5 -15.65 -5.86 -2.37
N VAL A 6 -15.18 -4.83 -3.08
CA VAL A 6 -15.00 -3.46 -2.54
C VAL A 6 -16.29 -2.93 -1.93
N ARG A 7 -17.43 -3.08 -2.65
CA ARG A 7 -18.73 -2.62 -2.16
C ARG A 7 -19.16 -3.35 -0.87
N ILE A 8 -18.94 -4.68 -0.81
CA ILE A 8 -19.25 -5.47 0.38
C ILE A 8 -18.34 -5.09 1.54
N PHE A 9 -17.02 -4.96 1.27
CA PHE A 9 -16.04 -4.52 2.26
C PHE A 9 -16.43 -3.18 2.89
N ARG A 10 -16.75 -2.16 2.07
CA ARG A 10 -17.16 -0.83 2.56
C ARG A 10 -18.45 -0.88 3.38
N LYS A 11 -19.37 -1.79 3.08
CA LYS A 11 -20.56 -2.01 3.93
C LYS A 11 -20.16 -2.63 5.28
N ALA A 12 -19.30 -3.65 5.27
CA ALA A 12 -18.80 -4.26 6.50
C ALA A 12 -17.99 -3.27 7.36
N ALA A 13 -17.23 -2.39 6.71
CA ALA A 13 -16.40 -1.39 7.38
C ALA A 13 -17.20 -0.38 8.22
N GLN A 14 -18.50 -0.21 7.95
CA GLN A 14 -19.40 0.62 8.78
C GLN A 14 -19.59 0.06 10.19
N HIS A 15 -19.23 -1.21 10.41
CA HIS A 15 -19.34 -1.91 11.70
C HIS A 15 -17.97 -2.15 12.35
N PHE A 16 -16.89 -1.61 11.80
CA PHE A 16 -15.56 -1.75 12.39
C PHE A 16 -15.47 -0.95 13.69
N GLU A 17 -14.81 -1.51 14.70
CA GLU A 17 -14.55 -0.85 15.98
C GLU A 17 -13.79 0.47 15.78
N THR A 18 -12.75 0.44 14.93
CA THR A 18 -12.07 1.66 14.48
C THR A 18 -12.68 2.11 13.15
N PRO A 19 -13.33 3.27 13.10
CA PRO A 19 -13.94 3.78 11.88
C PRO A 19 -12.96 3.85 10.71
N LEU A 20 -13.44 3.44 9.54
CA LEU A 20 -12.68 3.49 8.30
C LEU A 20 -13.22 4.64 7.44
N GLU A 21 -12.37 5.62 7.17
CA GLU A 21 -12.65 6.72 6.25
C GLU A 21 -12.17 6.33 4.85
N VAL A 22 -13.05 6.47 3.84
CA VAL A 22 -12.67 6.30 2.44
C VAL A 22 -12.13 7.63 1.94
N ILE A 23 -10.87 7.65 1.57
CA ILE A 23 -10.19 8.82 1.03
C ILE A 23 -10.18 8.73 -0.49
N GLU A 24 -10.59 9.82 -1.13
CA GLU A 24 -10.50 9.98 -2.57
C GLU A 24 -9.73 11.27 -2.88
N ILE A 25 -8.61 11.17 -3.57
CA ILE A 25 -7.85 12.34 -4.01
C ILE A 25 -7.88 12.44 -5.54
N PRO A 26 -8.14 13.62 -6.11
CA PRO A 26 -8.11 13.81 -7.57
C PRO A 26 -6.70 13.49 -8.11
N PHE A 27 -6.65 12.78 -9.22
CA PHE A 27 -5.39 12.39 -9.84
C PHE A 27 -5.54 12.17 -11.35
N GLU A 28 -4.94 13.03 -12.16
CA GLU A 28 -4.84 12.92 -13.63
C GLU A 28 -6.15 12.57 -14.34
N GLY A 29 -7.22 13.30 -14.05
CA GLY A 29 -8.55 13.07 -14.63
C GLY A 29 -9.30 11.86 -14.04
N SER A 30 -8.70 11.18 -13.06
CA SER A 30 -9.26 10.10 -12.27
C SER A 30 -9.14 10.41 -10.77
N LYS A 31 -9.07 9.38 -9.95
CA LYS A 31 -8.84 9.50 -8.49
C LYS A 31 -8.00 8.36 -7.97
N LEU A 32 -7.22 8.63 -6.93
CA LEU A 32 -6.63 7.61 -6.08
C LEU A 32 -7.55 7.38 -4.89
N ILE A 33 -7.71 6.12 -4.49
CA ILE A 33 -8.60 5.72 -3.41
C ILE A 33 -7.80 5.00 -2.34
N GLY A 34 -7.98 5.40 -1.09
CA GLY A 34 -7.34 4.79 0.07
C GLY A 34 -8.30 4.66 1.25
N TYR A 35 -7.88 3.93 2.27
CA TYR A 35 -8.61 3.75 3.52
C TYR A 35 -7.78 4.28 4.68
N LEU A 36 -8.35 5.25 5.39
CA LEU A 36 -7.74 5.83 6.56
C LEU A 36 -8.43 5.32 7.83
N GLN A 37 -7.62 4.89 8.79
CA GLN A 37 -8.06 4.62 10.16
C GLN A 37 -7.16 5.36 11.15
N MET A 38 -7.78 5.97 12.15
CA MET A 38 -7.11 6.77 13.19
C MET A 38 -7.00 6.01 14.50
N PRO A 39 -5.85 6.08 15.19
CA PRO A 39 -5.73 5.49 16.52
C PRO A 39 -6.58 6.27 17.54
N THR A 40 -7.19 5.56 18.48
CA THR A 40 -8.00 6.18 19.52
C THR A 40 -7.13 6.91 20.56
N GLY A 41 -7.53 8.12 20.92
CA GLY A 41 -6.90 8.86 22.04
C GLY A 41 -5.52 9.46 21.73
N VAL A 42 -5.07 9.44 20.48
CA VAL A 42 -3.79 10.04 20.07
C VAL A 42 -4.03 11.32 19.29
N SER A 43 -3.53 12.43 19.80
CA SER A 43 -3.53 13.70 19.08
C SER A 43 -2.36 13.76 18.12
N LYS A 44 -2.62 14.12 16.86
CA LYS A 44 -1.63 14.22 15.78
C LYS A 44 -0.74 12.96 15.66
N PRO A 45 -1.33 11.78 15.38
CA PRO A 45 -0.54 10.56 15.24
C PRO A 45 0.43 10.64 14.05
N PRO A 46 1.57 9.93 14.12
CA PRO A 46 2.35 9.59 12.94
C PRO A 46 1.49 8.84 11.94
N VAL A 47 1.85 8.88 10.67
CA VAL A 47 1.11 8.16 9.60
C VAL A 47 1.99 7.06 9.01
N VAL A 48 1.41 5.89 8.81
CA VAL A 48 2.00 4.84 7.99
C VAL A 48 1.15 4.67 6.73
N LEU A 49 1.72 5.05 5.59
CA LEU A 49 1.18 4.75 4.27
C LEU A 49 1.60 3.33 3.89
N HIS A 50 0.64 2.43 3.64
CA HIS A 50 1.00 1.04 3.38
C HIS A 50 0.17 0.39 2.26
N TRP A 51 0.77 -0.63 1.63
CA TRP A 51 0.18 -1.32 0.48
C TRP A 51 0.67 -2.76 0.38
N GLY A 52 -0.04 -3.56 -0.42
CA GLY A 52 0.29 -4.96 -0.72
C GLY A 52 1.24 -5.13 -1.90
N GLY A 53 1.27 -6.36 -2.41
CA GLY A 53 1.95 -6.74 -3.64
C GLY A 53 1.00 -6.86 -4.83
N VAL A 54 1.41 -7.63 -5.84
CA VAL A 54 0.68 -7.77 -7.11
C VAL A 54 -0.66 -8.51 -6.99
N ASP A 55 -0.82 -9.32 -5.96
CA ASP A 55 -1.96 -10.18 -5.67
C ASP A 55 -2.73 -9.74 -4.42
N GLY A 56 -2.45 -8.55 -3.90
CA GLY A 56 -3.11 -7.98 -2.73
C GLY A 56 -3.75 -6.63 -3.02
N TRP A 57 -4.85 -6.37 -2.34
CA TRP A 57 -5.59 -5.11 -2.40
C TRP A 57 -5.58 -4.40 -1.04
N LYS A 58 -5.95 -3.15 -1.03
CA LYS A 58 -6.06 -2.39 0.21
C LYS A 58 -7.07 -3.02 1.20
N GLU A 59 -8.09 -3.73 0.70
CA GLU A 59 -9.07 -4.46 1.51
C GLU A 59 -8.43 -5.59 2.35
N ASP A 60 -7.34 -6.19 1.87
CA ASP A 60 -6.67 -7.32 2.53
C ASP A 60 -5.72 -6.88 3.65
N ARG A 61 -5.60 -5.57 3.88
CA ARG A 61 -4.59 -5.00 4.77
C ARG A 61 -5.08 -4.69 6.18
N LEU A 62 -6.30 -5.10 6.55
CA LEU A 62 -6.88 -4.80 7.87
C LEU A 62 -6.02 -5.28 9.04
N ARG A 63 -5.39 -6.46 8.92
CA ARG A 63 -4.50 -6.96 9.96
C ARG A 63 -3.29 -6.04 10.17
N ILE A 64 -2.68 -5.57 9.11
CA ILE A 64 -1.56 -4.62 9.17
C ILE A 64 -2.05 -3.27 9.73
N ALA A 65 -3.20 -2.79 9.26
CA ALA A 65 -3.80 -1.56 9.76
C ALA A 65 -4.03 -1.63 11.26
N SER A 66 -4.59 -2.73 11.78
CA SER A 66 -4.84 -2.88 13.21
C SER A 66 -3.55 -2.91 14.04
N GLU A 67 -2.47 -3.51 13.54
CA GLU A 67 -1.17 -3.45 14.24
C GLU A 67 -0.60 -2.03 14.26
N ILE A 68 -0.69 -1.28 13.14
CA ILE A 68 -0.27 0.13 13.09
C ILE A 68 -1.02 0.97 14.13
N LEU A 69 -2.34 0.79 14.22
CA LEU A 69 -3.20 1.51 15.17
C LEU A 69 -2.83 1.22 16.63
N LYS A 70 -2.49 -0.03 16.98
CA LYS A 70 -2.04 -0.41 18.35
C LYS A 70 -0.78 0.34 18.78
N PHE A 71 0.06 0.74 17.86
CA PHE A 71 1.25 1.56 18.13
C PHE A 71 0.96 3.07 18.13
N GLY A 72 -0.31 3.47 18.14
CA GLY A 72 -0.70 4.87 18.16
C GLY A 72 -0.42 5.63 16.86
N MET A 73 -0.31 4.94 15.75
CA MET A 73 -0.08 5.53 14.43
C MET A 73 -1.34 5.44 13.57
N ALA A 74 -1.58 6.43 12.73
CA ALA A 74 -2.64 6.39 11.73
C ALA A 74 -2.24 5.44 10.58
N SER A 75 -3.20 4.65 10.13
CA SER A 75 -3.05 3.70 9.04
C SER A 75 -3.71 4.24 7.78
N LEU A 76 -2.93 4.52 6.75
CA LEU A 76 -3.42 4.90 5.42
C LEU A 76 -3.08 3.78 4.43
N THR A 77 -4.09 2.98 4.10
CA THR A 77 -3.94 1.84 3.20
C THR A 77 -4.30 2.22 1.79
N ILE A 78 -3.46 1.88 0.83
CA ILE A 78 -3.66 2.19 -0.59
C ILE A 78 -3.41 0.97 -1.48
N ASP A 79 -3.84 1.05 -2.74
CA ASP A 79 -3.43 0.11 -3.77
C ASP A 79 -2.16 0.60 -4.47
N MET A 80 -1.23 -0.32 -4.75
CA MET A 80 -0.07 0.01 -5.58
C MET A 80 -0.48 0.19 -7.07
N PRO A 81 0.33 0.84 -7.91
CA PRO A 81 0.10 0.90 -9.35
C PRO A 81 -0.13 -0.48 -9.96
N GLY A 82 -1.16 -0.61 -10.80
CA GLY A 82 -1.57 -1.86 -11.43
C GLY A 82 -2.39 -2.80 -10.55
N SER A 83 -2.78 -2.37 -9.35
CA SER A 83 -3.59 -3.16 -8.42
C SER A 83 -4.85 -2.37 -8.01
N GLY A 84 -5.90 -3.11 -7.69
CA GLY A 84 -7.12 -2.60 -7.09
C GLY A 84 -7.77 -1.43 -7.83
N GLU A 85 -7.98 -0.32 -7.14
CA GLU A 85 -8.58 0.90 -7.69
C GLU A 85 -7.51 1.96 -8.08
N ASN A 86 -6.22 1.60 -8.15
CA ASN A 86 -5.20 2.53 -8.62
C ASN A 86 -5.32 2.70 -10.16
N PRO A 87 -5.50 3.93 -10.69
CA PRO A 87 -5.70 4.15 -12.11
C PRO A 87 -4.42 4.02 -12.96
N VAL A 88 -3.26 3.97 -12.32
CA VAL A 88 -1.97 3.93 -13.00
C VAL A 88 -1.53 2.50 -13.26
N SER A 89 -1.10 2.21 -14.48
CA SER A 89 -0.60 0.89 -14.85
C SER A 89 0.69 0.54 -14.10
N PHE A 90 0.85 -0.74 -13.82
CA PHE A 90 2.10 -1.29 -13.29
C PHE A 90 3.33 -1.03 -14.18
N SER A 91 3.13 -1.01 -15.50
CA SER A 91 4.18 -0.79 -16.49
C SER A 91 4.49 0.69 -16.77
N ASP A 92 3.80 1.62 -16.11
CA ASP A 92 4.07 3.04 -16.26
C ASP A 92 5.42 3.40 -15.61
N PRO A 93 6.41 3.90 -16.37
CA PRO A 93 7.74 4.22 -15.83
C PRO A 93 7.71 5.34 -14.76
N ALA A 94 6.65 6.15 -14.75
CA ALA A 94 6.43 7.23 -13.81
C ALA A 94 5.40 6.89 -12.72
N ALA A 95 5.07 5.59 -12.53
CA ALA A 95 4.03 5.14 -11.59
C ALA A 95 4.27 5.59 -10.14
N GLU A 96 5.51 5.88 -9.78
CA GLU A 96 5.90 6.40 -8.46
C GLU A 96 5.16 7.69 -8.07
N ARG A 97 4.72 8.49 -9.04
CA ARG A 97 3.99 9.74 -8.80
C ARG A 97 2.68 9.54 -8.03
N THR A 98 2.09 8.35 -8.08
CA THR A 98 0.90 8.03 -7.25
C THR A 98 1.21 8.07 -5.76
N TYR A 99 2.39 7.56 -5.37
CA TYR A 99 2.83 7.63 -3.97
C TYR A 99 3.14 9.07 -3.55
N PHE A 100 3.77 9.87 -4.41
CA PHE A 100 4.00 11.28 -4.12
C PHE A 100 2.69 12.03 -3.91
N ALA A 101 1.65 11.75 -4.69
CA ALA A 101 0.32 12.33 -4.47
C ALA A 101 -0.25 11.98 -3.09
N TRP A 102 -0.06 10.74 -2.61
CA TRP A 102 -0.44 10.34 -1.27
C TRP A 102 0.40 11.03 -0.17
N LEU A 103 1.71 11.18 -0.38
CA LEU A 103 2.57 11.93 0.55
C LEU A 103 2.15 13.39 0.63
N ASP A 104 1.79 14.02 -0.50
CA ASP A 104 1.26 15.39 -0.53
C ASP A 104 -0.06 15.49 0.23
N TYR A 105 -0.98 14.55 0.01
CA TYR A 105 -2.24 14.49 0.73
C TYR A 105 -2.06 14.46 2.25
N VAL A 106 -1.15 13.62 2.77
CA VAL A 106 -0.89 13.54 4.21
C VAL A 106 -0.48 14.90 4.77
N LEU A 107 0.30 15.67 4.03
CA LEU A 107 0.75 17.01 4.48
C LEU A 107 -0.37 18.06 4.48
N THR A 108 -1.48 17.81 3.76
CA THR A 108 -2.64 18.73 3.78
C THR A 108 -3.54 18.51 5.01
N ARG A 109 -3.38 17.41 5.72
CA ARG A 109 -4.25 17.00 6.83
C ARG A 109 -3.64 17.41 8.17
N SER A 110 -4.23 18.41 8.81
CA SER A 110 -3.74 18.99 10.08
C SER A 110 -3.88 18.07 11.31
N GLU A 111 -4.69 17.02 11.21
CA GLU A 111 -4.86 16.01 12.25
C GLU A 111 -3.69 15.05 12.38
N PHE A 112 -2.79 15.00 11.40
CA PHE A 112 -1.57 14.18 11.44
C PHE A 112 -0.35 14.97 11.92
N ASP A 113 0.64 14.24 12.42
CA ASP A 113 2.00 14.75 12.47
C ASP A 113 2.71 14.42 11.14
N GLY A 114 2.59 15.32 10.17
CA GLY A 114 3.20 15.16 8.85
C GLY A 114 4.73 15.05 8.86
N THR A 115 5.39 15.37 9.98
CA THR A 115 6.84 15.20 10.14
C THR A 115 7.23 13.78 10.47
N ARG A 116 6.26 12.91 10.85
CA ARG A 116 6.45 11.50 11.21
C ARG A 116 5.67 10.59 10.27
N LEU A 117 6.06 10.58 9.01
CA LEU A 117 5.46 9.74 7.97
C LEU A 117 6.37 8.54 7.68
N GLY A 118 5.80 7.34 7.74
CA GLY A 118 6.45 6.08 7.35
C GLY A 118 5.75 5.43 6.17
N VAL A 119 6.47 4.54 5.48
CA VAL A 119 5.91 3.72 4.39
C VAL A 119 6.14 2.22 4.65
N TRP A 120 5.19 1.38 4.24
CA TRP A 120 5.30 -0.07 4.38
C TRP A 120 4.75 -0.78 3.14
N GLY A 121 5.64 -1.37 2.35
CA GLY A 121 5.31 -2.19 1.21
C GLY A 121 5.47 -3.67 1.47
N GLY A 122 4.45 -4.48 1.10
CA GLY A 122 4.48 -5.93 1.21
C GLY A 122 4.70 -6.62 -0.13
N SER A 123 5.42 -7.77 -0.15
CA SER A 123 5.70 -8.54 -1.38
C SER A 123 6.31 -7.64 -2.47
N PHE A 124 5.79 -7.64 -3.70
CA PHE A 124 6.27 -6.71 -4.73
C PHE A 124 6.18 -5.24 -4.32
N GLY A 125 5.22 -4.88 -3.46
CA GLY A 125 5.13 -3.53 -2.89
C GLY A 125 6.36 -3.10 -2.09
N ALA A 126 7.19 -4.04 -1.62
CA ALA A 126 8.46 -3.72 -0.96
C ALA A 126 9.46 -3.03 -1.91
N TYR A 127 9.41 -3.32 -3.21
CA TYR A 127 10.17 -2.58 -4.22
C TYR A 127 9.85 -1.08 -4.19
N TRP A 128 8.57 -0.74 -4.15
CA TRP A 128 8.13 0.66 -4.08
C TRP A 128 8.53 1.33 -2.77
N ALA A 129 8.44 0.60 -1.65
CA ALA A 129 8.89 1.14 -0.36
C ALA A 129 10.40 1.40 -0.34
N ALA A 130 11.20 0.49 -0.93
CA ALA A 130 12.65 0.67 -1.07
C ALA A 130 12.99 1.86 -1.98
N ARG A 131 12.26 2.01 -3.08
CA ARG A 131 12.42 3.13 -4.00
C ARG A 131 12.09 4.46 -3.32
N LEU A 132 10.97 4.54 -2.61
CA LEU A 132 10.58 5.74 -1.86
C LEU A 132 11.55 6.07 -0.72
N ALA A 133 12.16 5.07 -0.08
CA ALA A 133 13.20 5.32 0.92
C ALA A 133 14.40 6.11 0.36
N HIS A 134 14.59 6.05 -0.96
CA HIS A 134 15.61 6.84 -1.66
C HIS A 134 15.05 8.13 -2.25
N THR A 135 13.96 8.04 -3.03
CA THR A 135 13.43 9.18 -3.80
C THR A 135 12.62 10.16 -2.94
N ALA A 136 12.06 9.70 -1.81
CA ALA A 136 11.29 10.51 -0.87
C ALA A 136 11.96 10.62 0.52
N LYS A 137 13.28 10.42 0.61
CA LYS A 137 14.03 10.36 1.88
C LYS A 137 13.83 11.59 2.78
N ASP A 138 13.61 12.75 2.20
CA ASP A 138 13.41 13.98 2.96
C ASP A 138 11.97 14.13 3.48
N ARG A 139 11.04 13.28 3.01
CA ARG A 139 9.60 13.32 3.34
C ARG A 139 9.18 12.21 4.30
N ILE A 140 9.87 11.08 4.29
CA ILE A 140 9.55 9.91 5.12
C ILE A 140 10.62 9.69 6.20
N LYS A 141 10.22 9.16 7.35
CA LYS A 141 11.10 8.88 8.49
C LYS A 141 11.46 7.41 8.64
N GLY A 142 10.75 6.55 7.92
CA GLY A 142 11.01 5.11 7.94
C GLY A 142 10.35 4.41 6.76
N ALA A 143 10.95 3.30 6.34
CA ALA A 143 10.41 2.45 5.29
C ALA A 143 10.55 0.99 5.68
N VAL A 144 9.49 0.21 5.51
CA VAL A 144 9.47 -1.24 5.75
C VAL A 144 9.36 -1.97 4.42
N PHE A 145 10.32 -2.84 4.15
CA PHE A 145 10.39 -3.72 2.99
C PHE A 145 10.03 -5.14 3.42
N HIS A 146 8.77 -5.50 3.27
CA HIS A 146 8.24 -6.75 3.82
C HIS A 146 8.12 -7.83 2.76
N GLY A 147 9.07 -8.79 2.76
CA GLY A 147 9.01 -10.01 1.94
C GLY A 147 9.10 -9.77 0.44
N GLY A 148 9.79 -8.72 0.01
CA GLY A 148 9.93 -8.37 -1.40
C GLY A 148 11.34 -8.46 -1.94
N ASN A 149 11.43 -8.61 -3.25
CA ASN A 149 12.69 -8.54 -3.99
C ASN A 149 13.11 -7.09 -4.18
N VAL A 150 14.38 -6.76 -3.95
CA VAL A 150 14.89 -5.41 -4.15
C VAL A 150 15.87 -5.36 -5.32
N HIS A 151 16.91 -6.16 -5.31
CA HIS A 151 17.95 -6.12 -6.34
C HIS A 151 18.05 -7.43 -7.13
N TYR A 152 18.52 -8.48 -6.50
CA TYR A 152 18.75 -9.77 -7.18
C TYR A 152 17.45 -10.41 -7.68
N GLY A 153 16.32 -10.19 -7.01
CA GLY A 153 15.04 -10.72 -7.42
C GLY A 153 14.49 -10.16 -8.73
N PHE A 154 15.10 -9.09 -9.26
CA PHE A 154 14.76 -8.52 -10.57
C PHE A 154 15.77 -8.89 -11.67
N GLN A 155 16.81 -9.66 -11.35
CA GLN A 155 17.74 -10.14 -12.36
C GLN A 155 17.11 -11.26 -13.19
N ARG A 156 17.41 -11.25 -14.50
CA ARG A 156 16.86 -12.24 -15.44
C ARG A 156 17.16 -13.68 -15.02
N ASP A 157 18.37 -13.93 -14.55
CA ASP A 157 18.84 -15.26 -14.15
C ASP A 157 18.08 -15.83 -12.95
N TRP A 158 17.48 -14.96 -12.16
CA TRP A 158 16.58 -15.35 -11.07
C TRP A 158 15.12 -15.41 -11.53
N LEU A 159 14.66 -14.40 -12.28
CA LEU A 159 13.26 -14.30 -12.70
C LEU A 159 12.85 -15.42 -13.68
N VAL A 160 13.71 -15.73 -14.68
CA VAL A 160 13.36 -16.72 -15.69
C VAL A 160 13.16 -18.12 -15.05
N PRO A 161 14.07 -18.68 -14.25
CA PRO A 161 13.82 -19.94 -13.59
C PRO A 161 12.59 -19.91 -12.65
N ALA A 162 12.43 -18.84 -11.88
CA ALA A 162 11.32 -18.72 -10.94
C ALA A 162 9.94 -18.74 -11.61
N PHE A 163 9.84 -18.25 -12.86
CA PHE A 163 8.56 -18.13 -13.56
C PHE A 163 8.37 -19.16 -14.68
N THR A 164 9.42 -19.80 -15.20
CA THR A 164 9.33 -20.72 -16.34
C THR A 164 9.50 -22.18 -15.99
N THR A 165 10.32 -22.50 -15.00
CA THR A 165 10.64 -23.90 -14.65
C THR A 165 9.82 -24.45 -13.50
N GLY A 166 8.82 -23.72 -13.03
CA GLY A 166 8.07 -24.11 -11.85
C GLY A 166 8.99 -24.19 -10.62
N GLY A 167 10.04 -23.38 -10.62
CA GLY A 167 11.08 -23.33 -9.59
C GLY A 167 10.46 -23.34 -8.21
N ALA A 168 10.45 -24.47 -7.72
CA ALA A 168 10.10 -25.10 -6.45
C ALA A 168 8.79 -24.69 -5.78
N THR A 169 8.10 -23.60 -6.04
CA THR A 169 6.94 -23.23 -5.21
C THR A 169 5.95 -22.24 -5.82
N TRP A 170 6.13 -21.82 -7.06
CA TRP A 170 5.23 -20.86 -7.68
C TRP A 170 4.36 -21.49 -8.77
N THR A 171 3.43 -22.36 -8.40
CA THR A 171 2.33 -22.73 -9.29
C THR A 171 1.36 -21.55 -9.41
N SER A 172 0.59 -21.49 -10.47
CA SER A 172 -0.49 -20.49 -10.60
C SER A 172 -1.43 -20.53 -9.39
N GLU A 173 -1.66 -21.71 -8.84
CA GLU A 173 -2.49 -21.95 -7.66
C GLU A 173 -1.86 -21.39 -6.37
N SER A 174 -0.55 -21.56 -6.18
CA SER A 174 0.15 -20.98 -5.02
C SER A 174 0.32 -19.45 -5.13
N ARG A 175 0.31 -18.92 -6.36
CA ARG A 175 0.46 -17.50 -6.62
C ARG A 175 -0.81 -16.71 -6.28
N PHE A 176 -1.98 -17.29 -6.52
CA PHE A 176 -3.25 -16.57 -6.42
C PHE A 176 -4.18 -17.12 -5.36
N GLY A 177 -3.83 -18.26 -4.71
CA GLY A 177 -4.63 -18.83 -3.62
C GLY A 177 -6.05 -19.23 -4.03
N TYR A 178 -6.25 -19.54 -5.33
CA TYR A 178 -7.55 -19.92 -5.90
C TYR A 178 -7.50 -21.31 -6.46
#